data_7b187af88512270f44489e8105c17270
#
_entry.id   7b187af88512270f44489e8105c17270
#
_cell.length_a   1.000
_cell.length_b   1.000
_cell.length_c   1.000
_cell.angle_alpha   90.00
_cell.angle_beta   90.00
_cell.angle_gamma   90.00
#
_symmetry.space_group_name_H-M   'P 1'
#
loop_
_entity.id
_entity.type
_entity.pdbx_description
1 polymer ?
#
loop_
_entity_poly.entity_id
_entity_poly.type
_entity_poly.pdbx_seq_one_letter_code
_entity_poly.pdbx_strand_id
1 'polypeptide(L)'
;FGKCHGAGGDGLVGVGPEDAPMEQQQFGWKNGYGKGMGRDTITSGLEGPWTKNPAQWDNGYFENLFKYDYELVKSPAGAFQWHPKDLEEENYAPDVEDPNQKVTTIMLTSDLALKEDPEYRKVSLHFKDNPEEFADAFARAWFKLLHRDMGPKVRYLGPEVPEEDLIWQDPVPAGKTDYDVDAVKTKISESGLSSQEMIETAWASASTFRLSLIHISEPTRLRH
;
A
#
# COMPACT_ATOMS: atom_id res chain seq x y z
N PHE A 1 11.92 3.32 1.17
CA PHE A 1 10.74 2.80 1.85
C PHE A 1 10.97 2.52 3.34
N GLY A 2 12.06 1.89 3.76
CA GLY A 2 12.29 1.50 5.14
C GLY A 2 12.41 2.65 6.14
N LYS A 3 13.00 3.72 5.76
CA LYS A 3 13.19 4.87 6.66
C LYS A 3 11.91 5.69 6.91
N CYS A 4 10.89 5.52 6.07
CA CYS A 4 9.64 6.27 6.19
C CYS A 4 8.65 5.65 7.18
N HIS A 5 8.89 4.45 7.65
CA HIS A 5 7.92 3.69 8.44
C HIS A 5 8.15 3.83 9.94
N GLY A 6 9.21 4.45 10.33
CA GLY A 6 9.51 4.73 11.72
C GLY A 6 8.80 5.96 12.29
N ALA A 7 7.68 6.35 11.72
CA ALA A 7 6.99 7.61 12.05
C ALA A 7 6.48 7.72 13.49
N GLY A 8 6.75 6.81 14.34
CA GLY A 8 6.39 6.89 15.75
C GLY A 8 7.48 6.48 16.71
N GLY A 9 8.59 6.05 16.19
CA GLY A 9 9.61 5.45 17.04
C GLY A 9 10.90 6.26 17.06
N ASP A 10 11.12 6.97 18.10
CA ASP A 10 12.44 7.52 18.39
C ASP A 10 13.47 6.38 18.40
N GLY A 11 14.28 6.31 17.35
CA GLY A 11 15.32 5.31 17.23
C GLY A 11 14.93 3.96 16.62
N LEU A 12 13.67 3.76 16.23
CA LEU A 12 13.25 2.58 15.48
C LEU A 12 13.60 2.76 14.00
N VAL A 13 14.84 2.60 13.68
CA VAL A 13 15.31 2.67 12.31
C VAL A 13 15.35 1.26 11.75
N GLY A 14 14.42 0.96 10.85
CA GLY A 14 14.47 -0.28 10.09
C GLY A 14 15.70 -0.34 9.19
N VAL A 15 16.23 -1.52 8.97
CA VAL A 15 17.23 -1.76 7.94
C VAL A 15 16.57 -1.58 6.57
N GLY A 16 17.22 -0.88 5.64
CA GLY A 16 16.73 -0.74 4.27
C GLY A 16 16.69 -2.10 3.55
N PRO A 17 15.86 -2.24 2.48
CA PRO A 17 15.76 -3.49 1.74
C PRO A 17 17.09 -3.95 1.17
N GLU A 18 17.95 -3.00 0.79
CA GLU A 18 19.28 -3.23 0.27
C GLU A 18 20.24 -3.86 1.30
N ASP A 19 20.01 -3.61 2.58
CA ASP A 19 20.83 -4.07 3.67
C ASP A 19 20.21 -5.29 4.42
N ALA A 20 18.97 -5.64 4.11
CA ALA A 20 18.25 -6.71 4.76
C ALA A 20 18.61 -8.07 4.14
N PRO A 21 18.98 -9.09 4.93
CA PRO A 21 19.10 -10.45 4.45
C PRO A 21 17.80 -10.95 3.80
N MET A 22 17.91 -11.85 2.83
CA MET A 22 16.75 -12.38 2.09
C MET A 22 15.69 -12.99 3.00
N GLU A 23 16.09 -13.66 4.07
CA GLU A 23 15.21 -14.26 5.07
C GLU A 23 14.38 -13.21 5.80
N GLN A 24 14.95 -12.03 6.02
CA GLN A 24 14.28 -10.94 6.72
C GLN A 24 13.33 -10.16 5.80
N GLN A 25 13.56 -10.17 4.50
CA GLN A 25 12.70 -9.48 3.54
C GLN A 25 11.31 -10.11 3.44
N GLN A 26 11.16 -11.40 3.74
CA GLN A 26 9.86 -12.09 3.75
C GLN A 26 9.01 -11.77 4.97
N PHE A 27 9.64 -11.42 6.08
CA PHE A 27 8.98 -11.17 7.38
C PHE A 27 8.98 -9.69 7.76
N GLY A 28 9.28 -8.82 6.82
CA GLY A 28 9.51 -7.41 7.07
C GLY A 28 10.97 -7.11 7.42
N TRP A 29 11.19 -5.93 7.93
CA TRP A 29 12.54 -5.41 8.10
C TRP A 29 12.99 -5.54 9.54
N LYS A 30 14.26 -5.86 9.72
CA LYS A 30 14.86 -5.84 11.04
C LYS A 30 14.88 -4.40 11.54
N ASN A 31 14.33 -4.17 12.72
CA ASN A 31 14.34 -2.88 13.39
C ASN A 31 14.89 -3.02 14.80
N GLY A 32 15.04 -1.90 15.51
CA GLY A 32 15.58 -1.88 16.88
C GLY A 32 14.56 -2.18 17.96
N TYR A 33 13.30 -2.44 17.62
CA TYR A 33 12.25 -2.72 18.57
C TYR A 33 12.08 -4.22 18.79
N GLY A 34 12.02 -4.66 20.06
CA GLY A 34 11.85 -6.05 20.42
C GLY A 34 12.85 -6.99 19.72
N LYS A 35 12.33 -7.98 19.02
CA LYS A 35 13.12 -8.92 18.21
C LYS A 35 13.50 -8.36 16.83
N GLY A 36 12.87 -7.27 16.41
CA GLY A 36 13.05 -6.68 15.07
C GLY A 36 12.49 -7.51 13.92
N MET A 37 11.68 -8.51 14.19
CA MET A 37 11.08 -9.42 13.22
C MET A 37 9.76 -9.98 13.74
N GLY A 38 8.97 -10.62 12.87
CA GLY A 38 7.66 -11.13 13.24
C GLY A 38 6.74 -9.98 13.65
N ARG A 39 6.11 -10.08 14.81
CA ARG A 39 5.22 -9.03 15.36
C ARG A 39 5.93 -7.69 15.59
N ASP A 40 7.23 -7.73 15.84
CA ASP A 40 8.02 -6.55 16.15
C ASP A 40 8.53 -5.81 14.89
N THR A 41 8.11 -6.20 13.68
CA THR A 41 8.47 -5.51 12.45
C THR A 41 7.69 -4.22 12.24
N ILE A 42 6.53 -4.07 12.87
CA ILE A 42 5.69 -2.87 12.75
C ILE A 42 6.18 -1.81 13.74
N THR A 43 6.88 -0.82 13.23
CA THR A 43 7.48 0.24 14.06
C THR A 43 6.46 1.19 14.68
N SER A 44 5.20 1.18 14.23
CA SER A 44 4.10 1.91 14.87
C SER A 44 3.72 1.38 16.24
N GLY A 45 4.15 0.17 16.58
CA GLY A 45 3.82 -0.51 17.82
C GLY A 45 2.43 -1.12 17.88
N LEU A 46 1.67 -1.07 16.79
CA LEU A 46 0.38 -1.75 16.68
C LEU A 46 0.61 -3.25 16.53
N GLU A 47 -0.16 -4.06 17.27
CA GLU A 47 -0.01 -5.51 17.27
C GLU A 47 -1.38 -6.18 17.23
N GLY A 48 -1.59 -6.99 16.20
CA GLY A 48 -2.76 -7.83 16.05
C GLY A 48 -3.38 -7.75 14.66
N PRO A 49 -4.09 -8.79 14.26
CA PRO A 49 -4.86 -8.85 13.03
C PRO A 49 -6.27 -8.27 13.24
N TRP A 50 -6.93 -7.87 12.17
CA TRP A 50 -8.33 -7.41 12.22
C TRP A 50 -9.34 -8.56 12.19
N THR A 51 -8.92 -9.70 11.64
CA THR A 51 -9.79 -10.87 11.46
C THR A 51 -9.10 -12.16 11.86
N LYS A 52 -9.87 -13.21 12.07
CA LYS A 52 -9.36 -14.57 12.35
C LYS A 52 -8.62 -15.21 11.17
N ASN A 53 -8.84 -14.72 9.97
CA ASN A 53 -8.23 -15.22 8.74
C ASN A 53 -7.39 -14.11 8.06
N PRO A 54 -6.30 -13.63 8.66
CA PRO A 54 -5.60 -12.43 8.19
C PRO A 54 -4.96 -12.56 6.81
N ALA A 55 -4.79 -13.78 6.32
CA ALA A 55 -4.22 -14.06 5.00
C ALA A 55 -5.29 -14.37 3.93
N GLN A 56 -6.57 -14.24 4.25
CA GLN A 56 -7.67 -14.54 3.36
C GLN A 56 -8.54 -13.31 3.13
N TRP A 57 -8.96 -13.10 1.88
CA TRP A 57 -10.00 -12.14 1.56
C TRP A 57 -11.36 -12.70 1.96
N ASP A 58 -12.00 -12.07 2.93
CA ASP A 58 -13.35 -12.38 3.37
C ASP A 58 -14.02 -11.11 3.96
N ASN A 59 -15.25 -11.26 4.45
CA ASN A 59 -16.00 -10.17 5.04
C ASN A 59 -15.81 -10.02 6.57
N GLY A 60 -14.89 -10.79 7.15
CA GLY A 60 -14.65 -10.86 8.60
C GLY A 60 -14.31 -9.53 9.26
N TYR A 61 -13.72 -8.60 8.52
CA TYR A 61 -13.45 -7.25 9.02
C TYR A 61 -14.74 -6.53 9.41
N PHE A 62 -15.71 -6.44 8.50
CA PHE A 62 -16.98 -5.78 8.79
C PHE A 62 -17.83 -6.56 9.78
N GLU A 63 -17.78 -7.89 9.74
CA GLU A 63 -18.45 -8.73 10.73
C GLU A 63 -17.96 -8.42 12.13
N ASN A 64 -16.65 -8.42 12.36
CA ASN A 64 -16.06 -8.09 13.66
C ASN A 64 -16.38 -6.65 14.07
N LEU A 65 -16.21 -5.69 13.16
CA LEU A 65 -16.44 -4.27 13.44
C LEU A 65 -17.84 -4.01 14.02
N PHE A 66 -18.86 -4.66 13.46
CA PHE A 66 -20.26 -4.43 13.88
C PHE A 66 -20.76 -5.38 14.96
N LYS A 67 -20.11 -6.54 15.14
CA LYS A 67 -20.51 -7.54 16.11
C LYS A 67 -20.14 -7.18 17.54
N TYR A 68 -18.94 -6.63 17.74
CA TYR A 68 -18.37 -6.41 19.07
C TYR A 68 -18.44 -4.96 19.52
N ASP A 69 -18.50 -4.79 20.83
CA ASP A 69 -18.05 -3.57 21.50
C ASP A 69 -16.55 -3.64 21.73
N TYR A 70 -15.90 -2.49 21.81
CA TYR A 70 -14.45 -2.41 21.90
C TYR A 70 -14.00 -1.65 23.13
N GLU A 71 -12.84 -2.01 23.64
CA GLU A 71 -12.16 -1.29 24.71
C GLU A 71 -10.75 -0.87 24.28
N LEU A 72 -10.35 0.32 24.72
CA LEU A 72 -9.04 0.88 24.40
C LEU A 72 -7.97 0.22 25.27
N VAL A 73 -6.97 -0.36 24.64
CA VAL A 73 -5.83 -1.00 25.31
C VAL A 73 -4.51 -0.47 24.74
N LYS A 74 -3.43 -0.76 25.45
CA LYS A 74 -2.08 -0.54 24.92
C LYS A 74 -1.47 -1.85 24.49
N SER A 75 -0.87 -1.86 23.30
CA SER A 75 -0.02 -2.95 22.87
C SER A 75 1.22 -3.09 23.76
N PRO A 76 1.96 -4.20 23.72
CA PRO A 76 3.25 -4.33 24.40
C PRO A 76 4.25 -3.24 24.03
N ALA A 77 4.18 -2.72 22.81
CA ALA A 77 4.97 -1.59 22.33
C ALA A 77 4.46 -0.21 22.80
N GLY A 78 3.31 -0.16 23.48
CA GLY A 78 2.73 1.07 24.03
C GLY A 78 1.80 1.84 23.09
N ALA A 79 1.54 1.34 21.88
CA ALA A 79 0.58 1.95 20.97
C ALA A 79 -0.86 1.69 21.43
N PHE A 80 -1.75 2.66 21.22
CA PHE A 80 -3.16 2.49 21.49
C PHE A 80 -3.84 1.71 20.36
N GLN A 81 -4.59 0.70 20.75
CA GLN A 81 -5.42 -0.11 19.86
C GLN A 81 -6.70 -0.55 20.60
N TRP A 82 -7.68 -1.03 19.88
CA TRP A 82 -8.97 -1.42 20.42
C TRP A 82 -9.14 -2.92 20.34
N HIS A 83 -9.45 -3.55 21.47
CA HIS A 83 -9.75 -4.97 21.54
C HIS A 83 -11.26 -5.20 21.65
N PRO A 84 -11.80 -6.23 20.96
CA PRO A 84 -13.19 -6.60 21.11
C PRO A 84 -13.43 -7.13 22.54
N LYS A 85 -14.55 -6.73 23.14
CA LYS A 85 -15.04 -7.31 24.38
C LYS A 85 -15.72 -8.66 24.08
N ASP A 86 -15.53 -9.60 24.97
CA ASP A 86 -16.20 -10.92 24.90
C ASP A 86 -16.00 -11.63 23.55
N LEU A 87 -14.76 -11.58 23.01
CA LEU A 87 -14.41 -12.24 21.77
C LEU A 87 -14.60 -13.76 21.93
N GLU A 88 -15.43 -14.36 21.07
CA GLU A 88 -15.62 -15.80 21.05
C GLU A 88 -14.34 -16.51 20.63
N GLU A 89 -14.11 -17.71 21.18
CA GLU A 89 -12.89 -18.50 20.97
C GLU A 89 -12.61 -18.77 19.48
N GLU A 90 -13.64 -18.98 18.71
CA GLU A 90 -13.56 -19.24 17.27
C GLU A 90 -13.11 -18.02 16.42
N ASN A 91 -13.18 -16.82 16.99
CA ASN A 91 -12.83 -15.56 16.33
C ASN A 91 -11.44 -15.03 16.71
N TYR A 92 -10.70 -15.75 17.55
CA TYR A 92 -9.28 -15.50 17.73
C TYR A 92 -8.49 -15.84 16.46
N ALA A 93 -7.48 -15.07 16.19
CA ALA A 93 -6.59 -15.28 15.05
C ALA A 93 -5.34 -16.09 15.44
N PRO A 94 -4.69 -16.74 14.48
CA PRO A 94 -3.38 -17.34 14.73
C PRO A 94 -2.34 -16.27 15.02
N ASP A 95 -1.41 -16.57 15.92
CA ASP A 95 -0.25 -15.72 16.17
C ASP A 95 0.68 -15.73 14.95
N VAL A 96 1.34 -14.61 14.68
CA VAL A 96 2.22 -14.44 13.51
C VAL A 96 3.50 -15.28 13.59
N GLU A 97 3.97 -15.59 14.81
CA GLU A 97 5.20 -16.39 15.03
C GLU A 97 4.90 -17.84 15.32
N ASP A 98 3.78 -18.13 16.00
CA ASP A 98 3.38 -19.49 16.36
C ASP A 98 1.89 -19.71 16.02
N PRO A 99 1.59 -20.33 14.89
CA PRO A 99 0.20 -20.59 14.46
C PRO A 99 -0.64 -21.44 15.43
N ASN A 100 0.01 -22.14 16.39
CA ASN A 100 -0.70 -22.90 17.43
C ASN A 100 -1.19 -22.02 18.58
N GLN A 101 -0.66 -20.81 18.69
CA GLN A 101 -1.15 -19.80 19.62
C GLN A 101 -2.23 -18.95 18.96
N LYS A 102 -3.16 -18.49 19.77
CA LYS A 102 -4.24 -17.61 19.35
C LYS A 102 -4.07 -16.23 19.98
N VAL A 103 -4.32 -15.20 19.18
CA VAL A 103 -4.29 -13.81 19.60
C VAL A 103 -5.61 -13.14 19.34
N THR A 104 -5.95 -12.12 20.12
CA THR A 104 -7.16 -11.32 19.90
C THR A 104 -7.06 -10.54 18.59
N THR A 105 -8.21 -10.31 17.97
CA THR A 105 -8.30 -9.33 16.88
C THR A 105 -8.28 -7.91 17.43
N ILE A 106 -7.94 -6.95 16.58
CA ILE A 106 -7.88 -5.53 16.95
C ILE A 106 -8.67 -4.66 15.98
N MET A 107 -9.00 -3.46 16.46
CA MET A 107 -9.41 -2.33 15.61
C MET A 107 -8.59 -1.09 15.96
N LEU A 108 -8.45 -0.19 15.02
CA LEU A 108 -7.89 1.13 15.23
C LEU A 108 -9.01 2.15 15.49
N THR A 109 -8.66 3.31 16.00
CA THR A 109 -9.64 4.41 16.17
C THR A 109 -10.28 4.80 14.84
N SER A 110 -9.51 4.77 13.74
CA SER A 110 -10.02 5.01 12.39
C SER A 110 -11.01 3.93 11.92
N ASP A 111 -10.83 2.68 12.37
CA ASP A 111 -11.78 1.60 12.06
C ASP A 111 -13.10 1.83 12.81
N LEU A 112 -13.03 2.21 14.09
CA LEU A 112 -14.23 2.51 14.86
C LEU A 112 -14.99 3.73 14.31
N ALA A 113 -14.30 4.68 13.67
CA ALA A 113 -14.97 5.76 12.97
C ALA A 113 -15.91 5.26 11.86
N LEU A 114 -15.59 4.14 11.21
CA LEU A 114 -16.46 3.51 10.22
C LEU A 114 -17.75 2.94 10.83
N LYS A 115 -17.74 2.68 12.12
CA LYS A 115 -18.91 2.21 12.89
C LYS A 115 -19.69 3.36 13.51
N GLU A 116 -19.00 4.37 14.02
CA GLU A 116 -19.62 5.41 14.86
C GLU A 116 -20.11 6.63 14.06
N ASP A 117 -19.40 7.02 12.99
CA ASP A 117 -19.84 8.10 12.12
C ASP A 117 -21.01 7.65 11.23
N PRO A 118 -22.14 8.39 11.19
CA PRO A 118 -23.34 7.96 10.48
C PRO A 118 -23.15 7.77 8.97
N GLU A 119 -22.33 8.61 8.33
CA GLU A 119 -22.10 8.51 6.88
C GLU A 119 -21.18 7.33 6.56
N TYR A 120 -20.12 7.16 7.31
CA TYR A 120 -19.24 6.01 7.15
C TYR A 120 -19.94 4.71 7.50
N ARG A 121 -20.73 4.70 8.57
CA ARG A 121 -21.53 3.53 8.98
C ARG A 121 -22.46 3.04 7.87
N LYS A 122 -23.11 3.95 7.18
CA LYS A 122 -24.00 3.62 6.06
C LYS A 122 -23.25 2.86 4.96
N VAL A 123 -22.08 3.36 4.57
CA VAL A 123 -21.24 2.73 3.54
C VAL A 123 -20.70 1.37 4.03
N SER A 124 -20.23 1.33 5.26
CA SER A 124 -19.65 0.11 5.85
C SER A 124 -20.68 -1.01 6.02
N LEU A 125 -21.90 -0.68 6.43
CA LEU A 125 -23.01 -1.64 6.47
C LEU A 125 -23.42 -2.12 5.08
N HIS A 126 -23.45 -1.22 4.10
CA HIS A 126 -23.73 -1.61 2.72
C HIS A 126 -22.70 -2.64 2.23
N PHE A 127 -21.42 -2.41 2.42
CA PHE A 127 -20.37 -3.36 2.03
C PHE A 127 -20.37 -4.65 2.87
N LYS A 128 -20.75 -4.57 4.14
CA LYS A 128 -20.96 -5.75 4.96
C LYS A 128 -22.03 -6.67 4.37
N ASP A 129 -23.12 -6.08 3.90
CA ASP A 129 -24.28 -6.83 3.36
C ASP A 129 -24.09 -7.20 1.88
N ASN A 130 -23.14 -6.56 1.18
CA ASN A 130 -22.87 -6.76 -0.26
C ASN A 130 -21.36 -6.99 -0.50
N PRO A 131 -20.81 -8.14 -0.11
CA PRO A 131 -19.35 -8.39 -0.17
C PRO A 131 -18.77 -8.38 -1.58
N GLU A 132 -19.55 -8.73 -2.60
CA GLU A 132 -19.09 -8.66 -4.00
C GLU A 132 -18.94 -7.21 -4.47
N GLU A 133 -19.84 -6.33 -4.08
CA GLU A 133 -19.70 -4.88 -4.38
C GLU A 133 -18.50 -4.28 -3.64
N PHE A 134 -18.24 -4.74 -2.40
CA PHE A 134 -17.04 -4.35 -1.67
C PHE A 134 -15.78 -4.79 -2.40
N ALA A 135 -15.72 -6.02 -2.89
CA ALA A 135 -14.56 -6.54 -3.61
C ALA A 135 -14.29 -5.73 -4.88
N ASP A 136 -15.31 -5.41 -5.68
CA ASP A 136 -15.17 -4.56 -6.88
C ASP A 136 -14.72 -3.14 -6.52
N ALA A 137 -15.38 -2.51 -5.53
CA ALA A 137 -15.01 -1.17 -5.09
C ALA A 137 -13.57 -1.10 -4.56
N PHE A 138 -13.14 -2.10 -3.79
CA PHE A 138 -11.78 -2.20 -3.30
C PHE A 138 -10.78 -2.37 -4.44
N ALA A 139 -11.05 -3.28 -5.38
CA ALA A 139 -10.17 -3.52 -6.52
C ALA A 139 -9.98 -2.25 -7.37
N ARG A 140 -11.06 -1.50 -7.62
CA ARG A 140 -11.02 -0.24 -8.35
C ARG A 140 -10.24 0.85 -7.60
N ALA A 141 -10.45 0.96 -6.29
CA ALA A 141 -9.72 1.92 -5.45
C ALA A 141 -8.23 1.58 -5.38
N TRP A 142 -7.89 0.30 -5.24
CA TRP A 142 -6.53 -0.19 -5.23
C TRP A 142 -5.83 0.06 -6.57
N PHE A 143 -6.51 -0.25 -7.68
CA PHE A 143 -5.99 0.04 -9.01
C PHE A 143 -5.74 1.54 -9.21
N LYS A 144 -6.68 2.39 -8.79
CA LYS A 144 -6.50 3.84 -8.85
C LYS A 144 -5.29 4.32 -8.05
N LEU A 145 -5.08 3.76 -6.86
CA LEU A 145 -3.92 4.08 -6.03
C LEU A 145 -2.60 3.71 -6.71
N LEU A 146 -2.52 2.49 -7.24
CA LEU A 146 -1.31 1.96 -7.85
C LEU A 146 -1.04 2.51 -9.26
N HIS A 147 -2.09 2.86 -9.99
CA HIS A 147 -1.99 3.37 -11.36
C HIS A 147 -1.03 4.55 -11.50
N ARG A 148 -0.90 5.35 -10.48
CA ARG A 148 0.00 6.51 -10.46
C ARG A 148 1.46 6.15 -10.77
N ASP A 149 1.87 4.93 -10.47
CA ASP A 149 3.23 4.42 -10.62
C ASP A 149 3.38 3.35 -11.71
N MET A 150 2.28 2.95 -12.38
CA MET A 150 2.22 1.82 -13.32
C MET A 150 2.45 2.32 -14.72
N GLY A 151 2.83 3.15 -15.27
CA GLY A 151 2.93 3.46 -16.71
C GLY A 151 1.61 3.25 -17.49
N PRO A 152 1.61 3.54 -18.78
CA PRO A 152 0.40 3.48 -19.60
C PRO A 152 -0.14 2.05 -19.74
N LYS A 153 -1.46 1.89 -19.85
CA LYS A 153 -2.16 0.62 -20.01
C LYS A 153 -1.58 -0.26 -21.15
N VAL A 154 -1.10 0.35 -22.22
CA VAL A 154 -0.46 -0.37 -23.33
C VAL A 154 0.79 -1.17 -22.91
N ARG A 155 1.35 -0.88 -21.75
CA ARG A 155 2.50 -1.61 -21.19
C ARG A 155 2.12 -2.67 -20.16
N TYR A 156 0.83 -2.79 -19.82
CA TYR A 156 0.40 -3.83 -18.91
C TYR A 156 0.53 -5.19 -19.56
N LEU A 157 0.90 -6.19 -18.77
CA LEU A 157 1.16 -7.55 -19.24
C LEU A 157 0.25 -8.54 -18.52
N GLY A 158 -0.08 -9.61 -19.24
CA GLY A 158 -0.82 -10.73 -18.69
C GLY A 158 -2.32 -10.71 -19.03
N PRO A 159 -3.03 -11.74 -18.63
CA PRO A 159 -4.45 -11.92 -18.94
C PRO A 159 -5.39 -11.04 -18.09
N GLU A 160 -4.88 -10.49 -16.99
CA GLU A 160 -5.66 -9.69 -16.02
C GLU A 160 -5.72 -8.20 -16.38
N VAL A 161 -5.23 -7.81 -17.56
CA VAL A 161 -5.28 -6.40 -17.98
C VAL A 161 -6.73 -5.98 -18.16
N PRO A 162 -7.24 -4.97 -17.43
CA PRO A 162 -8.61 -4.52 -17.57
C PRO A 162 -8.89 -3.98 -18.97
N GLU A 163 -10.00 -4.40 -19.59
CA GLU A 163 -10.44 -3.84 -20.87
C GLU A 163 -10.98 -2.41 -20.72
N GLU A 164 -11.65 -2.15 -19.60
CA GLU A 164 -12.24 -0.85 -19.28
C GLU A 164 -11.16 0.22 -19.09
N ASP A 165 -11.40 1.40 -19.67
CA ASP A 165 -10.65 2.62 -19.35
C ASP A 165 -11.45 3.46 -18.36
N LEU A 166 -10.85 3.66 -17.17
CA LEU A 166 -11.49 4.40 -16.10
C LEU A 166 -11.28 5.90 -16.26
N ILE A 167 -12.25 6.70 -15.81
CA ILE A 167 -12.27 8.16 -16.01
C ILE A 167 -11.07 8.90 -15.40
N TRP A 168 -10.38 8.28 -14.46
CA TRP A 168 -9.19 8.84 -13.81
C TRP A 168 -7.88 8.42 -14.49
N GLN A 169 -7.95 7.61 -15.56
CA GLN A 169 -6.80 7.26 -16.38
C GLN A 169 -6.60 8.32 -17.46
N ASP A 170 -5.43 8.93 -17.49
CA ASP A 170 -5.11 9.88 -18.54
C ASP A 170 -4.88 9.14 -19.86
N PRO A 171 -5.51 9.56 -20.95
CA PRO A 171 -5.21 9.00 -22.26
C PRO A 171 -3.78 9.34 -22.65
N VAL A 172 -2.98 8.33 -22.93
CA VAL A 172 -1.65 8.52 -23.50
C VAL A 172 -1.77 8.57 -25.00
N PRO A 173 -1.44 9.70 -25.63
CA PRO A 173 -1.47 9.80 -27.10
C PRO A 173 -0.60 8.73 -27.75
N ALA A 174 -1.07 8.19 -28.86
CA ALA A 174 -0.25 7.28 -29.63
C ALA A 174 1.08 7.96 -29.99
N GLY A 175 2.18 7.32 -29.70
CA GLY A 175 3.50 7.81 -30.06
C GLY A 175 3.66 7.88 -31.58
N LYS A 176 4.52 8.75 -32.05
CA LYS A 176 4.93 8.73 -33.46
C LYS A 176 5.73 7.46 -33.72
N THR A 177 5.41 6.78 -34.80
CA THR A 177 6.10 5.56 -35.24
C THR A 177 6.89 5.75 -36.52
N ASP A 178 6.81 6.93 -37.11
CA ASP A 178 7.35 7.30 -38.43
C ASP A 178 8.73 8.01 -38.36
N TYR A 179 9.48 7.73 -37.30
CA TYR A 179 10.82 8.30 -37.14
C TYR A 179 11.92 7.22 -37.25
N ASP A 180 13.06 7.65 -37.75
CA ASP A 180 14.24 6.79 -37.86
C ASP A 180 14.95 6.69 -36.49
N VAL A 181 14.82 5.51 -35.86
CA VAL A 181 15.41 5.21 -34.55
C VAL A 181 16.94 5.30 -34.60
N ASP A 182 17.59 4.88 -35.69
CA ASP A 182 19.04 4.91 -35.77
C ASP A 182 19.57 6.32 -35.97
N ALA A 183 18.85 7.15 -36.73
CA ALA A 183 19.15 8.57 -36.82
C ALA A 183 19.03 9.28 -35.45
N VAL A 184 18.04 8.92 -34.63
CA VAL A 184 17.91 9.46 -33.27
C VAL A 184 19.06 9.00 -32.38
N LYS A 185 19.42 7.72 -32.41
CA LYS A 185 20.56 7.17 -31.64
C LYS A 185 21.87 7.87 -32.03
N THR A 186 22.09 8.08 -33.31
CA THR A 186 23.27 8.81 -33.83
C THR A 186 23.33 10.22 -33.25
N LYS A 187 22.24 10.97 -33.32
CA LYS A 187 22.16 12.30 -32.71
C LYS A 187 22.45 12.31 -31.21
N ILE A 188 21.97 11.31 -30.48
CA ILE A 188 22.26 11.19 -29.04
C ILE A 188 23.75 10.92 -28.82
N SER A 189 24.36 10.00 -29.58
CA SER A 189 25.79 9.67 -29.43
C SER A 189 26.71 10.82 -29.84
N GLU A 190 26.28 11.65 -30.78
CA GLU A 190 27.03 12.82 -31.26
C GLU A 190 26.74 14.12 -30.47
N SER A 191 25.84 14.06 -29.48
CA SER A 191 25.44 15.24 -28.70
C SER A 191 26.56 15.85 -27.85
N GLY A 192 27.60 15.08 -27.58
CA GLY A 192 28.71 15.49 -26.69
C GLY A 192 28.34 15.44 -25.19
N LEU A 193 27.12 14.99 -24.84
CA LEU A 193 26.71 14.84 -23.46
C LEU A 193 27.41 13.64 -22.82
N SER A 194 27.83 13.81 -21.58
CA SER A 194 28.31 12.71 -20.75
C SER A 194 27.18 11.72 -20.41
N SER A 195 27.53 10.50 -20.06
CA SER A 195 26.55 9.49 -19.62
C SER A 195 25.71 9.99 -18.44
N GLN A 196 26.30 10.76 -17.52
CA GLN A 196 25.59 11.35 -16.39
C GLN A 196 24.53 12.35 -16.85
N GLU A 197 24.88 13.29 -17.72
CA GLU A 197 23.93 14.29 -18.24
C GLU A 197 22.80 13.63 -19.05
N MET A 198 23.07 12.55 -19.78
CA MET A 198 22.04 11.78 -20.47
C MET A 198 21.09 11.10 -19.49
N ILE A 199 21.60 10.49 -18.41
CA ILE A 199 20.80 9.87 -17.36
C ILE A 199 19.96 10.90 -16.63
N GLU A 200 20.54 12.03 -16.24
CA GLU A 200 19.83 13.12 -15.57
C GLU A 200 18.70 13.67 -16.43
N THR A 201 18.96 13.87 -17.72
CA THR A 201 17.94 14.34 -18.67
C THR A 201 16.79 13.35 -18.81
N ALA A 202 17.10 12.06 -18.99
CA ALA A 202 16.10 11.01 -19.10
C ALA A 202 15.28 10.89 -17.82
N TRP A 203 15.93 10.91 -16.66
CA TRP A 203 15.27 10.85 -15.37
C TRP A 203 14.39 12.08 -15.10
N ALA A 204 14.87 13.27 -15.36
CA ALA A 204 14.12 14.52 -15.18
C ALA A 204 12.85 14.55 -16.04
N SER A 205 12.92 14.03 -17.26
CA SER A 205 11.76 13.95 -18.16
C SER A 205 10.72 12.94 -17.71
N ALA A 206 11.14 11.85 -17.06
CA ALA A 206 10.26 10.76 -16.63
C ALA A 206 9.71 10.93 -15.20
N SER A 207 10.49 11.54 -14.30
CA SER A 207 10.19 11.57 -12.86
C SER A 207 8.93 12.36 -12.50
N THR A 208 8.55 13.33 -13.33
CA THR A 208 7.36 14.16 -13.15
C THR A 208 6.15 13.63 -13.90
N PHE A 209 6.34 12.64 -14.77
CA PHE A 209 5.24 12.06 -15.54
C PHE A 209 4.32 11.25 -14.63
N ARG A 210 3.02 11.54 -14.69
CA ARG A 210 1.98 10.84 -13.94
C ARG A 210 0.82 10.52 -14.87
N LEU A 211 0.24 9.34 -14.69
CA LEU A 211 -0.92 8.86 -15.45
C LEU A 211 -2.21 9.01 -14.64
N SER A 212 -2.38 10.11 -13.95
CA SER A 212 -3.55 10.37 -13.13
C SER A 212 -3.99 11.81 -13.29
N LEU A 213 -5.29 12.04 -13.42
CA LEU A 213 -5.89 13.38 -13.49
C LEU A 213 -5.55 14.30 -12.32
N ILE A 214 -5.08 13.75 -11.22
CA ILE A 214 -4.66 14.50 -10.03
C ILE A 214 -3.33 15.23 -10.26
N HIS A 215 -2.58 14.85 -11.28
CA HIS A 215 -1.27 15.40 -11.59
C HIS A 215 -1.23 16.17 -12.92
N ILE A 216 -2.22 17.01 -13.13
CA ILE A 216 -2.17 18.06 -14.17
C ILE A 216 -1.32 19.20 -13.61
N SER A 217 -0.09 18.93 -13.23
CA SER A 217 0.89 19.98 -13.02
C SER A 217 1.87 19.93 -14.18
N GLU A 218 2.04 21.06 -14.83
CA GLU A 218 3.14 21.20 -15.78
C GLU A 218 4.43 20.75 -15.11
N PRO A 219 5.33 20.05 -15.84
CA PRO A 219 6.63 19.70 -15.31
C PRO A 219 7.25 20.97 -14.76
N THR A 220 7.55 20.97 -13.47
CA THR A 220 8.25 22.09 -12.85
C THR A 220 9.59 22.19 -13.57
N ARG A 221 9.70 23.12 -14.49
CA ARG A 221 10.98 23.43 -15.12
C ARG A 221 11.94 23.74 -13.99
N LEU A 222 12.92 22.89 -13.80
CA LEU A 222 14.07 23.23 -13.01
C LEU A 222 14.65 24.51 -13.63
N ARG A 223 14.38 25.66 -13.00
CA ARG A 223 15.05 26.91 -13.35
C ARG A 223 16.44 26.81 -12.75
N HIS A 224 17.40 26.66 -13.61
CA HIS A 224 18.79 26.90 -13.27
C HIS A 224 19.05 28.39 -13.03
#